data_c3281ae8cfc3bbc9f1ab2d48c12c11bd
#
_entry.id   c3281ae8cfc3bbc9f1ab2d48c12c11bd
#
_cell.length_a   1.000
_cell.length_b   1.000
_cell.length_c   1.000
_cell.angle_alpha   90.00
_cell.angle_beta   90.00
_cell.angle_gamma   90.00
#
_symmetry.space_group_name_H-M   'P 1'
#
loop_
_entity.id
_entity.type
_entity.pdbx_description
1 polymer ?
#
loop_
_entity_poly.entity_id
_entity_poly.type
_entity_poly.pdbx_seq_one_letter_code
_entity_poly.pdbx_strand_id
1 'polypeptide(L)'
;MYFCNISNINHVKSYKMSKIAADFGIHDALKALGIKDVNEGTSTGSNNFSSGDIISSYSPVDGSLIAKVKSTTKADYEKVMSTATTTFKEWRTKPAPLRGEIVRQFGDKLRELKEPLGKLVSYEMGKSYQEGLGEVQEMIDICDFAVGLSRQLHGLTMHSERPGHRMYEQYHSLGVVGIISAFNFPVAVWAWNTALAWICGDVCVWKPSEKTPLCGIACQNIAAEVLKANNLPEGISCLINGDYKV
;
A
#
# COMPACT_ATOMS: atom_id res chain seq x y z
N MET A 1 -12.70 -19.65 -44.33
CA MET A 1 -13.19 -20.44 -43.18
C MET A 1 -12.03 -21.30 -42.72
N TYR A 2 -11.22 -20.78 -41.79
CA TYR A 2 -10.10 -21.51 -41.17
C TYR A 2 -10.41 -21.76 -39.72
N PHE A 3 -10.68 -23.01 -39.39
CA PHE A 3 -10.82 -23.47 -38.01
C PHE A 3 -9.42 -23.62 -37.42
N CYS A 4 -9.11 -22.85 -36.40
CA CYS A 4 -7.92 -23.03 -35.59
C CYS A 4 -8.21 -24.06 -34.50
N ASN A 5 -7.49 -25.17 -34.54
CA ASN A 5 -7.64 -26.31 -33.64
C ASN A 5 -6.96 -26.00 -32.30
N ILE A 6 -7.75 -25.83 -31.25
CA ILE A 6 -7.26 -25.62 -29.86
C ILE A 6 -7.23 -26.98 -29.17
N SER A 7 -6.17 -27.72 -29.38
CA SER A 7 -5.87 -28.91 -28.56
C SER A 7 -4.37 -28.97 -28.28
N ASN A 8 -4.01 -28.71 -27.06
CA ASN A 8 -2.80 -29.02 -26.29
C ASN A 8 -2.26 -27.81 -25.50
N ILE A 9 -2.91 -27.51 -24.41
CA ILE A 9 -2.29 -26.67 -23.39
C ILE A 9 -2.05 -27.54 -22.14
N ASN A 10 -1.03 -28.38 -22.21
CA ASN A 10 -0.39 -28.99 -21.06
C ASN A 10 1.12 -28.92 -21.24
N HIS A 11 1.67 -27.72 -21.13
CA HIS A 11 3.07 -27.50 -20.82
C HIS A 11 3.12 -26.38 -19.78
N VAL A 12 3.43 -26.75 -18.54
CA VAL A 12 4.01 -25.85 -17.57
C VAL A 12 5.35 -25.39 -18.17
N LYS A 13 5.30 -24.32 -19.00
CA LYS A 13 6.51 -23.63 -19.44
C LYS A 13 7.10 -22.99 -18.18
N SER A 14 8.25 -23.45 -17.74
CA SER A 14 9.10 -22.66 -16.86
C SER A 14 9.29 -21.33 -17.59
N TYR A 15 8.74 -20.26 -17.02
CA TYR A 15 8.89 -18.93 -17.59
C TYR A 15 10.37 -18.56 -17.57
N LYS A 16 11.04 -18.69 -18.70
CA LYS A 16 12.37 -18.12 -18.89
C LYS A 16 12.19 -16.61 -18.86
N MET A 17 12.71 -15.97 -17.83
CA MET A 17 12.71 -14.51 -17.70
C MET A 17 13.30 -13.89 -18.98
N SER A 18 12.72 -12.77 -19.44
CA SER A 18 13.27 -12.05 -20.57
C SER A 18 14.68 -11.55 -20.25
N LYS A 19 15.54 -11.37 -21.27
CA LYS A 19 16.86 -10.80 -21.08
C LYS A 19 16.78 -9.40 -20.47
N ILE A 20 15.78 -8.61 -20.87
CA ILE A 20 15.52 -7.26 -20.33
C ILE A 20 15.23 -7.33 -18.83
N ALA A 21 14.37 -8.24 -18.39
CA ALA A 21 14.05 -8.43 -16.99
C ALA A 21 15.28 -8.83 -16.17
N ALA A 22 16.13 -9.72 -16.70
CA ALA A 22 17.36 -10.15 -16.07
C ALA A 22 18.37 -9.00 -15.92
N ASP A 23 18.61 -8.28 -17.00
CA ASP A 23 19.55 -7.14 -17.02
C ASP A 23 19.08 -6.00 -16.10
N PHE A 24 17.77 -5.79 -15.96
CA PHE A 24 17.19 -4.80 -15.06
C PHE A 24 17.24 -5.23 -13.58
N GLY A 25 17.45 -6.52 -13.31
CA GLY A 25 17.52 -7.07 -11.95
C GLY A 25 16.19 -7.05 -11.21
N ILE A 26 15.07 -7.25 -11.93
CA ILE A 26 13.74 -7.24 -11.31
C ILE A 26 13.53 -8.41 -10.34
N HIS A 27 14.16 -9.55 -10.56
CA HIS A 27 14.04 -10.72 -9.70
C HIS A 27 14.50 -10.44 -8.26
N ASP A 28 15.65 -9.79 -8.12
CA ASP A 28 16.18 -9.44 -6.80
C ASP A 28 15.29 -8.38 -6.13
N ALA A 29 14.74 -7.46 -6.92
CA ALA A 29 13.80 -6.48 -6.43
C ALA A 29 12.50 -7.15 -5.92
N LEU A 30 11.90 -8.06 -6.68
CA LEU A 30 10.70 -8.79 -6.26
C LEU A 30 10.96 -9.59 -4.97
N LYS A 31 12.12 -10.26 -4.88
CA LYS A 31 12.52 -11.00 -3.69
C LYS A 31 12.69 -10.10 -2.48
N ALA A 32 13.35 -8.96 -2.64
CA ALA A 32 13.55 -7.98 -1.56
C ALA A 32 12.23 -7.40 -1.04
N LEU A 33 11.22 -7.28 -1.92
CA LEU A 33 9.88 -6.78 -1.59
C LEU A 33 8.91 -7.87 -1.12
N GLY A 34 9.36 -9.13 -1.02
CA GLY A 34 8.54 -10.25 -0.58
C GLY A 34 7.45 -10.67 -1.58
N ILE A 35 7.60 -10.33 -2.87
CA ILE A 35 6.69 -10.73 -3.94
C ILE A 35 6.96 -12.17 -4.35
N LYS A 36 5.90 -12.98 -4.43
CA LYS A 36 5.91 -14.40 -4.81
C LYS A 36 5.31 -14.59 -6.20
N ASP A 37 5.42 -15.79 -6.76
CA ASP A 37 4.77 -16.12 -8.04
C ASP A 37 3.23 -15.97 -7.98
N VAL A 38 2.64 -16.31 -6.82
CA VAL A 38 1.23 -16.09 -6.51
C VAL A 38 1.13 -15.42 -5.15
N ASN A 39 0.47 -14.27 -5.10
CA ASN A 39 0.33 -13.45 -3.91
C ASN A 39 -1.13 -13.39 -3.46
N GLU A 40 -1.34 -13.27 -2.16
CA GLU A 40 -2.64 -12.89 -1.63
C GLU A 40 -2.84 -11.38 -1.83
N GLY A 41 -3.99 -10.99 -2.37
CA GLY A 41 -4.28 -9.59 -2.69
C GLY A 41 -5.03 -8.84 -1.61
N THR A 42 -5.38 -9.51 -0.51
CA THR A 42 -6.05 -8.93 0.65
C THR A 42 -5.15 -9.03 1.86
N SER A 43 -5.08 -7.96 2.65
CA SER A 43 -4.28 -7.92 3.87
C SER A 43 -4.93 -7.02 4.93
N THR A 44 -4.79 -7.40 6.19
CA THR A 44 -5.12 -6.55 7.35
C THR A 44 -3.89 -5.98 8.05
N GLY A 45 -2.72 -6.25 7.52
CA GLY A 45 -1.41 -5.92 8.07
C GLY A 45 -0.43 -7.00 7.69
N SER A 46 0.01 -7.80 8.64
CA SER A 46 0.84 -8.98 8.40
C SER A 46 0.05 -10.25 8.01
N ASN A 47 -1.27 -10.22 8.20
CA ASN A 47 -2.15 -11.32 7.86
C ASN A 47 -2.68 -11.15 6.43
N ASN A 48 -2.20 -12.01 5.52
CA ASN A 48 -2.56 -12.00 4.10
C ASN A 48 -3.50 -13.16 3.78
N PHE A 49 -4.55 -12.88 3.02
CA PHE A 49 -5.56 -13.86 2.61
C PHE A 49 -6.29 -13.37 1.37
N SER A 50 -6.88 -14.26 0.59
CA SER A 50 -7.77 -13.92 -0.53
C SER A 50 -8.51 -15.15 -1.01
N SER A 51 -9.73 -14.97 -1.43
CA SER A 51 -10.59 -16.06 -1.93
C SER A 51 -11.12 -15.83 -3.35
N GLY A 52 -10.70 -14.75 -4.02
CA GLY A 52 -11.19 -14.39 -5.34
C GLY A 52 -10.31 -14.89 -6.49
N ASP A 53 -10.68 -14.44 -7.68
CA ASP A 53 -10.04 -14.82 -8.94
C ASP A 53 -8.60 -14.30 -9.07
N ILE A 54 -7.83 -14.94 -9.96
CA ILE A 54 -6.46 -14.56 -10.24
C ILE A 54 -6.39 -13.34 -11.16
N ILE A 55 -5.69 -12.31 -10.71
CA ILE A 55 -5.22 -11.18 -11.51
C ILE A 55 -3.78 -11.48 -11.92
N SER A 56 -3.47 -11.44 -13.22
CA SER A 56 -2.10 -11.59 -13.73
C SER A 56 -1.52 -10.22 -14.04
N SER A 57 -0.38 -9.90 -13.43
CA SER A 57 0.35 -8.66 -13.71
C SER A 57 1.40 -8.89 -14.77
N TYR A 58 1.35 -8.11 -15.85
CA TYR A 58 2.28 -8.18 -16.97
C TYR A 58 3.06 -6.87 -17.09
N SER A 59 4.35 -6.99 -17.40
CA SER A 59 5.18 -5.83 -17.67
C SER A 59 4.87 -5.21 -19.02
N PRO A 60 4.61 -3.90 -19.11
CA PRO A 60 4.50 -3.21 -20.38
C PRO A 60 5.86 -3.04 -21.09
N VAL A 61 6.97 -3.33 -20.40
CA VAL A 61 8.32 -3.19 -20.94
C VAL A 61 8.64 -4.28 -21.97
N ASP A 62 8.23 -5.52 -21.70
CA ASP A 62 8.54 -6.68 -22.52
C ASP A 62 7.39 -7.68 -22.65
N GLY A 63 6.22 -7.37 -22.10
CA GLY A 63 5.02 -8.21 -22.14
C GLY A 63 5.10 -9.47 -21.26
N SER A 64 6.16 -9.64 -20.45
CA SER A 64 6.29 -10.84 -19.62
C SER A 64 5.39 -10.80 -18.40
N LEU A 65 4.92 -11.98 -17.97
CA LEU A 65 4.22 -12.13 -16.70
C LEU A 65 5.20 -11.88 -15.56
N ILE A 66 4.86 -10.93 -14.67
CA ILE A 66 5.65 -10.62 -13.49
C ILE A 66 5.27 -11.58 -12.36
N ALA A 67 4.01 -11.57 -11.96
CA ALA A 67 3.45 -12.44 -10.93
C ALA A 67 1.91 -12.44 -11.00
N LYS A 68 1.29 -13.23 -10.14
CA LYS A 68 -0.16 -13.35 -10.01
C LYS A 68 -0.62 -12.89 -8.63
N VAL A 69 -1.85 -12.36 -8.57
CA VAL A 69 -2.48 -11.89 -7.34
C VAL A 69 -3.89 -12.47 -7.27
N LYS A 70 -4.26 -13.04 -6.14
CA LYS A 70 -5.66 -13.42 -5.88
C LYS A 70 -6.44 -12.16 -5.49
N SER A 71 -7.59 -11.94 -6.10
CA SER A 71 -8.42 -10.78 -5.80
C SER A 71 -9.16 -10.93 -4.46
N THR A 72 -9.58 -9.81 -3.94
CA THR A 72 -10.43 -9.70 -2.75
C THR A 72 -11.88 -10.03 -3.12
N THR A 73 -12.56 -10.85 -2.35
CA THR A 73 -13.99 -11.06 -2.44
C THR A 73 -14.75 -10.14 -1.49
N LYS A 74 -16.09 -10.07 -1.65
CA LYS A 74 -16.93 -9.34 -0.69
C LYS A 74 -16.76 -9.85 0.75
N ALA A 75 -16.61 -11.15 0.94
CA ALA A 75 -16.39 -11.72 2.28
C ALA A 75 -15.03 -11.31 2.86
N ASP A 76 -14.00 -11.29 2.02
CA ASP A 76 -12.67 -10.79 2.43
C ASP A 76 -12.73 -9.29 2.78
N TYR A 77 -13.43 -8.48 1.97
CA TYR A 77 -13.64 -7.06 2.24
C TYR A 77 -14.32 -6.81 3.59
N GLU A 78 -15.42 -7.52 3.89
CA GLU A 78 -16.13 -7.38 5.16
C GLU A 78 -15.21 -7.72 6.36
N LYS A 79 -14.34 -8.72 6.21
CA LYS A 79 -13.34 -9.07 7.22
C LYS A 79 -12.32 -7.94 7.41
N VAL A 80 -11.84 -7.34 6.32
CA VAL A 80 -10.94 -6.17 6.36
C VAL A 80 -11.61 -5.02 7.09
N MET A 81 -12.84 -4.65 6.71
CA MET A 81 -13.58 -3.53 7.31
C MET A 81 -13.86 -3.74 8.79
N SER A 82 -14.24 -4.96 9.20
CA SER A 82 -14.44 -5.30 10.60
C SER A 82 -13.15 -5.14 11.42
N THR A 83 -12.02 -5.65 10.88
CA THR A 83 -10.72 -5.54 11.55
C THR A 83 -10.28 -4.08 11.67
N ALA A 84 -10.35 -3.31 10.58
CA ALA A 84 -9.99 -1.90 10.56
C ALA A 84 -10.84 -1.07 11.53
N THR A 85 -12.16 -1.27 11.54
CA THR A 85 -13.10 -0.57 12.42
C THR A 85 -12.80 -0.85 13.90
N THR A 86 -12.45 -2.09 14.22
CA THR A 86 -12.11 -2.48 15.59
C THR A 86 -10.79 -1.82 16.03
N THR A 87 -9.77 -1.89 15.17
CA THR A 87 -8.45 -1.32 15.44
C THR A 87 -8.45 0.20 15.53
N PHE A 88 -9.29 0.86 14.75
CA PHE A 88 -9.44 2.32 14.82
C PHE A 88 -9.72 2.81 16.25
N LYS A 89 -10.55 2.09 17.00
CA LYS A 89 -10.91 2.47 18.38
C LYS A 89 -9.69 2.56 19.30
N GLU A 90 -8.70 1.72 19.09
CA GLU A 90 -7.43 1.74 19.83
C GLU A 90 -6.43 2.73 19.22
N TRP A 91 -6.24 2.67 17.89
CA TRP A 91 -5.24 3.49 17.21
C TRP A 91 -5.45 4.99 17.43
N ARG A 92 -6.68 5.47 17.36
CA ARG A 92 -7.04 6.88 17.60
C ARG A 92 -6.66 7.39 18.99
N THR A 93 -6.50 6.51 19.98
CA THR A 93 -6.14 6.91 21.35
C THR A 93 -4.63 7.05 21.56
N LYS A 94 -3.82 6.54 20.65
CA LYS A 94 -2.36 6.72 20.71
C LYS A 94 -2.01 8.18 20.46
N PRO A 95 -1.12 8.81 21.24
CA PRO A 95 -0.68 10.19 21.01
C PRO A 95 -0.11 10.38 19.60
N ALA A 96 -0.43 11.51 18.96
CA ALA A 96 0.03 11.80 17.59
C ALA A 96 1.56 11.70 17.41
N PRO A 97 2.42 12.16 18.34
CA PRO A 97 3.87 11.96 18.21
C PRO A 97 4.31 10.48 18.21
N LEU A 98 3.60 9.59 18.91
CA LEU A 98 3.88 8.14 18.85
C LEU A 98 3.47 7.55 17.49
N ARG A 99 2.34 8.00 16.94
CA ARG A 99 1.96 7.63 15.58
C ARG A 99 2.96 8.16 14.55
N GLY A 100 3.47 9.38 14.74
CA GLY A 100 4.54 9.96 13.95
C GLY A 100 5.82 9.13 13.98
N GLU A 101 6.17 8.52 15.12
CA GLU A 101 7.33 7.62 15.19
C GLU A 101 7.16 6.37 14.31
N ILE A 102 5.95 5.83 14.21
CA ILE A 102 5.66 4.72 13.28
C ILE A 102 5.84 5.16 11.82
N VAL A 103 5.35 6.36 11.48
CA VAL A 103 5.52 6.93 10.13
C VAL A 103 7.01 7.18 9.84
N ARG A 104 7.79 7.63 10.81
CA ARG A 104 9.26 7.80 10.66
C ARG A 104 9.93 6.47 10.32
N GLN A 105 9.64 5.40 11.06
CA GLN A 105 10.18 4.07 10.80
C GLN A 105 9.76 3.55 9.43
N PHE A 106 8.52 3.82 9.02
CA PHE A 106 8.04 3.49 7.67
C PHE A 106 8.85 4.25 6.59
N GLY A 107 9.11 5.54 6.78
CA GLY A 107 9.97 6.34 5.91
C GLY A 107 11.41 5.79 5.82
N ASP A 108 11.97 5.33 6.94
CA ASP A 108 13.31 4.70 6.96
C ASP A 108 13.32 3.39 6.16
N LYS A 109 12.27 2.55 6.29
CA LYS A 109 12.14 1.33 5.47
C LYS A 109 11.99 1.65 3.98
N LEU A 110 11.29 2.70 3.63
CA LEU A 110 11.19 3.16 2.24
C LEU A 110 12.56 3.62 1.70
N ARG A 111 13.41 4.25 2.51
CA ARG A 111 14.79 4.60 2.13
C ARG A 111 15.64 3.37 1.86
N GLU A 112 15.56 2.35 2.72
CA GLU A 112 16.27 1.07 2.55
C GLU A 112 15.84 0.35 1.27
N LEU A 113 14.55 0.36 0.95
CA LEU A 113 13.95 -0.38 -0.17
C LEU A 113 13.66 0.50 -1.39
N LYS A 114 14.24 1.71 -1.46
CA LYS A 114 13.97 2.66 -2.53
C LYS A 114 14.29 2.10 -3.91
N GLU A 115 15.44 1.47 -4.08
CA GLU A 115 15.85 0.90 -5.37
C GLU A 115 14.96 -0.29 -5.80
N PRO A 116 14.72 -1.31 -4.98
CA PRO A 116 13.86 -2.41 -5.38
C PRO A 116 12.42 -1.98 -5.64
N LEU A 117 11.87 -1.07 -4.84
CA LEU A 117 10.51 -0.56 -5.07
C LEU A 117 10.43 0.30 -6.33
N GLY A 118 11.40 1.18 -6.57
CA GLY A 118 11.51 1.97 -7.80
C GLY A 118 11.63 1.09 -9.06
N LYS A 119 12.38 -0.02 -8.99
CA LYS A 119 12.44 -1.02 -10.07
C LYS A 119 11.07 -1.67 -10.32
N LEU A 120 10.36 -2.05 -9.26
CA LEU A 120 9.02 -2.64 -9.39
C LEU A 120 8.05 -1.64 -10.04
N VAL A 121 8.02 -0.39 -9.58
CA VAL A 121 7.19 0.68 -10.17
C VAL A 121 7.48 0.82 -11.67
N SER A 122 8.75 0.88 -12.06
CA SER A 122 9.15 1.00 -13.45
C SER A 122 8.74 -0.21 -14.27
N TYR A 123 8.91 -1.42 -13.76
CA TYR A 123 8.68 -2.64 -14.51
C TYR A 123 7.19 -3.01 -14.61
N GLU A 124 6.39 -2.75 -13.55
CA GLU A 124 4.96 -3.06 -13.54
C GLU A 124 4.14 -1.98 -14.26
N MET A 125 4.52 -0.69 -14.12
CA MET A 125 3.76 0.44 -14.67
C MET A 125 4.31 0.94 -16.02
N GLY A 126 5.60 0.75 -16.29
CA GLY A 126 6.26 1.19 -17.52
C GLY A 126 6.86 2.59 -17.47
N LYS A 127 7.07 3.15 -16.29
CA LYS A 127 7.82 4.41 -16.11
C LYS A 127 9.31 4.20 -16.34
N SER A 128 10.04 5.29 -16.63
CA SER A 128 11.49 5.25 -16.55
C SER A 128 11.95 4.90 -15.13
N TYR A 129 13.14 4.31 -15.01
CA TYR A 129 13.67 3.95 -13.69
C TYR A 129 13.84 5.17 -12.78
N GLN A 130 14.24 6.30 -13.35
CA GLN A 130 14.40 7.55 -12.61
C GLN A 130 13.06 8.08 -12.06
N GLU A 131 11.97 7.94 -12.83
CA GLU A 131 10.63 8.29 -12.34
C GLU A 131 10.13 7.30 -11.27
N GLY A 132 10.44 6.01 -11.41
CA GLY A 132 10.16 5.02 -10.38
C GLY A 132 10.85 5.33 -9.05
N LEU A 133 12.13 5.72 -9.09
CA LEU A 133 12.86 6.18 -7.91
C LEU A 133 12.31 7.49 -7.34
N GLY A 134 11.88 8.42 -8.22
CA GLY A 134 11.25 9.69 -7.85
C GLY A 134 9.95 9.46 -7.10
N GLU A 135 9.13 8.52 -7.55
CA GLU A 135 7.87 8.19 -6.89
C GLU A 135 8.06 7.63 -5.47
N VAL A 136 9.08 6.78 -5.29
CA VAL A 136 9.44 6.31 -3.93
C VAL A 136 10.02 7.45 -3.08
N GLN A 137 10.73 8.41 -3.69
CA GLN A 137 11.21 9.60 -2.98
C GLN A 137 10.02 10.41 -2.44
N GLU A 138 8.96 10.59 -3.22
CA GLU A 138 7.75 11.29 -2.76
C GLU A 138 7.10 10.59 -1.55
N MET A 139 7.13 9.25 -1.51
CA MET A 139 6.67 8.50 -0.32
C MET A 139 7.51 8.83 0.93
N ILE A 140 8.82 8.96 0.75
CA ILE A 140 9.75 9.31 1.83
C ILE A 140 9.49 10.74 2.31
N ASP A 141 9.36 11.67 1.37
CA ASP A 141 9.18 13.11 1.66
C ASP A 141 7.87 13.36 2.42
N ILE A 142 6.78 12.68 2.06
CA ILE A 142 5.52 12.80 2.79
C ILE A 142 5.61 12.19 4.19
N CYS A 143 6.38 11.12 4.38
CA CYS A 143 6.62 10.59 5.73
C CYS A 143 7.34 11.61 6.59
N ASP A 144 8.38 12.26 6.11
CA ASP A 144 9.12 13.29 6.84
C ASP A 144 8.21 14.48 7.20
N PHE A 145 7.37 14.92 6.25
CA PHE A 145 6.38 15.97 6.49
C PHE A 145 5.36 15.56 7.55
N ALA A 146 4.81 14.35 7.45
CA ALA A 146 3.84 13.83 8.41
C ALA A 146 4.43 13.71 9.83
N VAL A 147 5.69 13.31 9.97
CA VAL A 147 6.40 13.27 11.26
C VAL A 147 6.42 14.65 11.91
N GLY A 148 6.75 15.70 11.13
CA GLY A 148 6.70 17.08 11.60
C GLY A 148 5.30 17.49 12.04
N LEU A 149 4.29 17.20 11.22
CA LEU A 149 2.89 17.51 11.50
C LEU A 149 2.35 16.78 12.73
N SER A 150 2.85 15.59 13.06
CA SER A 150 2.38 14.83 14.22
C SER A 150 2.51 15.59 15.56
N ARG A 151 3.37 16.64 15.59
CA ARG A 151 3.58 17.53 16.73
C ARG A 151 2.88 18.87 16.59
N GLN A 152 2.18 19.10 15.49
CA GLN A 152 1.54 20.37 15.14
C GLN A 152 0.00 20.22 14.96
N LEU A 153 -0.57 19.09 15.36
CA LEU A 153 -2.02 18.86 15.32
C LEU A 153 -2.72 19.57 16.49
N HIS A 154 -2.51 20.89 16.57
CA HIS A 154 -3.13 21.77 17.56
C HIS A 154 -4.15 22.68 16.87
N GLY A 155 -5.20 23.03 17.61
CA GLY A 155 -6.19 24.02 17.19
C GLY A 155 -5.96 25.38 17.83
N LEU A 156 -6.77 26.35 17.46
CA LEU A 156 -6.78 27.68 18.05
C LEU A 156 -7.47 27.67 19.41
N THR A 157 -6.95 28.47 20.34
CA THR A 157 -7.65 28.81 21.59
C THR A 157 -8.14 30.24 21.48
N MET A 158 -9.42 30.45 21.74
CA MET A 158 -10.05 31.78 21.61
C MET A 158 -10.88 32.13 22.81
N HIS A 159 -11.09 33.43 23.01
CA HIS A 159 -11.95 33.92 24.09
C HIS A 159 -13.41 33.71 23.78
N SER A 160 -14.21 33.41 24.80
CA SER A 160 -15.66 33.39 24.69
C SER A 160 -16.21 34.75 25.13
N GLU A 161 -17.26 35.22 24.50
CA GLU A 161 -18.06 36.36 24.94
C GLU A 161 -18.95 36.04 26.14
N ARG A 162 -19.03 34.75 26.53
CA ARG A 162 -19.84 34.29 27.67
C ARG A 162 -18.99 34.12 28.91
N PRO A 163 -19.42 34.67 30.07
CA PRO A 163 -18.71 34.46 31.33
C PRO A 163 -18.55 32.99 31.70
N GLY A 164 -17.36 32.59 32.16
CA GLY A 164 -17.09 31.21 32.60
C GLY A 164 -16.97 30.18 31.45
N HIS A 165 -16.94 30.60 30.19
CA HIS A 165 -16.79 29.72 29.02
C HIS A 165 -15.38 29.81 28.43
N ARG A 166 -14.89 28.67 27.95
CA ARG A 166 -13.63 28.55 27.23
C ARG A 166 -13.92 27.94 25.86
N MET A 167 -13.29 28.44 24.80
CA MET A 167 -13.43 27.97 23.44
C MET A 167 -12.06 27.54 22.88
N TYR A 168 -12.03 26.42 22.20
CA TYR A 168 -10.84 25.93 21.49
C TYR A 168 -11.24 24.99 20.34
N GLU A 169 -10.38 24.90 19.36
CA GLU A 169 -10.48 23.92 18.29
C GLU A 169 -9.73 22.63 18.69
N GLN A 170 -10.27 21.51 18.32
CA GLN A 170 -9.63 20.21 18.48
C GLN A 170 -9.89 19.34 17.26
N TYR A 171 -8.83 18.79 16.67
CA TYR A 171 -8.92 17.86 15.56
C TYR A 171 -9.09 16.43 16.09
N HIS A 172 -10.07 15.73 15.53
CA HIS A 172 -10.36 14.33 15.83
C HIS A 172 -10.16 13.47 14.58
N SER A 173 -9.81 12.20 14.81
CA SER A 173 -9.69 11.20 13.74
C SER A 173 -11.03 10.98 13.04
N LEU A 174 -11.00 10.78 11.73
CA LEU A 174 -12.19 10.53 10.89
C LEU A 174 -12.70 9.10 11.02
N GLY A 175 -11.79 8.10 11.10
CA GLY A 175 -12.18 6.72 11.20
C GLY A 175 -11.38 5.78 10.30
N VAL A 176 -12.09 4.97 9.53
CA VAL A 176 -11.50 4.14 8.47
C VAL A 176 -11.46 4.96 7.18
N VAL A 177 -10.27 5.24 6.70
CA VAL A 177 -10.04 6.02 5.46
C VAL A 177 -9.85 5.06 4.30
N GLY A 178 -10.74 5.14 3.31
CA GLY A 178 -10.60 4.46 2.03
C GLY A 178 -9.66 5.23 1.11
N ILE A 179 -8.62 4.57 0.59
CA ILE A 179 -7.71 5.14 -0.38
C ILE A 179 -7.86 4.38 -1.69
N ILE A 180 -8.23 5.08 -2.77
CA ILE A 180 -8.34 4.50 -4.12
C ILE A 180 -7.33 5.22 -5.00
N SER A 181 -6.31 4.51 -5.48
CA SER A 181 -5.25 5.11 -6.29
C SER A 181 -5.24 4.54 -7.71
N ALA A 182 -4.78 5.37 -8.65
CA ALA A 182 -4.67 5.02 -10.06
C ALA A 182 -3.31 4.35 -10.37
N PHE A 183 -3.24 3.65 -11.50
CA PHE A 183 -2.05 2.90 -11.92
C PHE A 183 -0.85 3.79 -12.25
N ASN A 184 -1.07 5.04 -12.66
CA ASN A 184 0.00 5.94 -13.12
C ASN A 184 0.88 6.51 -11.99
N PHE A 185 0.41 6.44 -10.73
CA PHE A 185 1.18 6.68 -9.52
C PHE A 185 0.87 5.58 -8.50
N PRO A 186 1.41 4.37 -8.74
CA PRO A 186 0.98 3.18 -8.01
C PRO A 186 1.36 3.16 -6.53
N VAL A 187 2.31 3.99 -6.09
CA VAL A 187 2.80 3.97 -4.70
C VAL A 187 2.73 5.32 -4.00
N ALA A 188 3.08 6.43 -4.66
CA ALA A 188 3.21 7.74 -4.03
C ALA A 188 1.88 8.26 -3.48
N VAL A 189 0.81 8.22 -4.28
CA VAL A 189 -0.52 8.74 -3.88
C VAL A 189 -1.07 8.01 -2.65
N TRP A 190 -0.85 6.70 -2.56
CA TRP A 190 -1.19 5.96 -1.35
C TRP A 190 -0.43 6.46 -0.13
N ALA A 191 0.88 6.65 -0.25
CA ALA A 191 1.71 7.11 0.85
C ALA A 191 1.32 8.51 1.32
N TRP A 192 0.99 9.43 0.39
CA TRP A 192 0.53 10.77 0.74
C TRP A 192 -0.69 10.74 1.66
N ASN A 193 -1.66 9.90 1.32
CA ASN A 193 -2.87 9.76 2.12
C ASN A 193 -2.62 8.99 3.42
N THR A 194 -1.89 7.88 3.34
CA THR A 194 -1.66 6.98 4.49
C THR A 194 -0.83 7.63 5.58
N ALA A 195 0.28 8.30 5.24
CA ALA A 195 1.15 8.92 6.22
C ALA A 195 0.41 10.00 7.02
N LEU A 196 -0.40 10.83 6.34
CA LEU A 196 -1.22 11.85 6.99
C LEU A 196 -2.35 11.25 7.81
N ALA A 197 -3.07 10.27 7.28
CA ALA A 197 -4.14 9.58 8.00
C ALA A 197 -3.63 8.92 9.29
N TRP A 198 -2.49 8.23 9.22
CA TRP A 198 -1.94 7.56 10.40
C TRP A 198 -1.59 8.54 11.52
N ILE A 199 -0.96 9.69 11.22
CA ILE A 199 -0.64 10.68 12.27
C ILE A 199 -1.91 11.33 12.84
N CYS A 200 -2.98 11.45 12.04
CA CYS A 200 -4.28 11.93 12.52
C CYS A 200 -5.03 10.90 13.38
N GLY A 201 -4.57 9.64 13.40
CA GLY A 201 -5.17 8.57 14.17
C GLY A 201 -6.23 7.77 13.42
N ASP A 202 -6.24 7.89 12.10
CA ASP A 202 -7.07 7.11 11.21
C ASP A 202 -6.38 5.81 10.82
N VAL A 203 -7.16 4.81 10.43
CA VAL A 203 -6.69 3.56 9.81
C VAL A 203 -7.05 3.56 8.34
N CYS A 204 -6.26 2.87 7.53
CA CYS A 204 -6.40 2.93 6.08
C CYS A 204 -6.77 1.59 5.46
N VAL A 205 -7.69 1.62 4.51
CA VAL A 205 -7.99 0.51 3.59
C VAL A 205 -7.68 0.99 2.18
N TRP A 206 -6.68 0.39 1.56
CA TRP A 206 -6.21 0.77 0.25
C TRP A 206 -6.67 -0.17 -0.84
N LYS A 207 -7.24 0.40 -1.90
CA LYS A 207 -7.51 -0.27 -3.17
C LYS A 207 -6.60 0.33 -4.26
N PRO A 208 -5.46 -0.31 -4.60
CA PRO A 208 -4.68 0.08 -5.76
C PRO A 208 -5.42 -0.24 -7.07
N SER A 209 -4.90 0.23 -8.18
CA SER A 209 -5.39 -0.22 -9.50
C SER A 209 -5.08 -1.70 -9.72
N GLU A 210 -6.01 -2.39 -10.36
CA GLU A 210 -5.86 -3.77 -10.81
C GLU A 210 -4.74 -3.95 -11.87
N LYS A 211 -4.22 -2.85 -12.41
CA LYS A 211 -3.11 -2.84 -13.38
C LYS A 211 -1.74 -2.87 -12.72
N THR A 212 -1.65 -2.47 -11.44
CA THR A 212 -0.40 -2.40 -10.68
C THR A 212 -0.55 -3.02 -9.30
N PRO A 213 -1.07 -4.26 -9.19
CA PRO A 213 -1.37 -4.87 -7.90
C PRO A 213 -0.12 -5.24 -7.10
N LEU A 214 1.02 -5.51 -7.75
CA LEU A 214 2.25 -5.92 -7.08
C LEU A 214 2.89 -4.74 -6.35
N CYS A 215 2.81 -3.52 -6.90
CA CYS A 215 3.20 -2.30 -6.21
C CYS A 215 2.41 -2.14 -4.90
N GLY A 216 1.10 -2.45 -4.93
CA GLY A 216 0.26 -2.44 -3.74
C GLY A 216 0.72 -3.44 -2.67
N ILE A 217 1.00 -4.67 -3.09
CA ILE A 217 1.48 -5.73 -2.20
C ILE A 217 2.86 -5.38 -1.60
N ALA A 218 3.79 -4.87 -2.41
CA ALA A 218 5.10 -4.46 -1.94
C ALA A 218 5.01 -3.38 -0.85
N CYS A 219 4.23 -2.34 -1.07
CA CYS A 219 3.99 -1.29 -0.08
C CYS A 219 3.35 -1.82 1.20
N GLN A 220 2.37 -2.71 1.07
CA GLN A 220 1.72 -3.33 2.22
C GLN A 220 2.68 -4.22 3.02
N ASN A 221 3.56 -4.98 2.36
CA ASN A 221 4.59 -5.77 3.03
C ASN A 221 5.53 -4.88 3.86
N ILE A 222 5.98 -3.76 3.29
CA ILE A 222 6.84 -2.79 3.98
C ILE A 222 6.12 -2.19 5.20
N ALA A 223 4.88 -1.75 5.04
CA ALA A 223 4.07 -1.22 6.13
C ALA A 223 3.85 -2.26 7.23
N ALA A 224 3.49 -3.49 6.86
CA ALA A 224 3.25 -4.59 7.79
C ALA A 224 4.49 -4.96 8.61
N GLU A 225 5.68 -4.94 8.01
CA GLU A 225 6.94 -5.17 8.72
C GLU A 225 7.13 -4.16 9.85
N VAL A 226 6.94 -2.86 9.57
CA VAL A 226 7.08 -1.80 10.57
C VAL A 226 6.02 -1.91 11.67
N LEU A 227 4.76 -2.11 11.29
CA LEU A 227 3.67 -2.25 12.26
C LEU A 227 3.89 -3.44 13.19
N LYS A 228 4.29 -4.58 12.64
CA LYS A 228 4.61 -5.80 13.40
C LYS A 228 5.81 -5.61 14.32
N ALA A 229 6.87 -4.96 13.86
CA ALA A 229 8.06 -4.68 14.67
C ALA A 229 7.74 -3.82 15.91
N ASN A 230 6.67 -3.03 15.84
CA ASN A 230 6.18 -2.20 16.95
C ASN A 230 5.04 -2.86 17.75
N ASN A 231 4.77 -4.15 17.56
CA ASN A 231 3.70 -4.90 18.21
C ASN A 231 2.32 -4.23 18.08
N LEU A 232 2.07 -3.61 16.92
CA LEU A 232 0.80 -2.96 16.62
C LEU A 232 -0.21 -3.97 16.07
N PRO A 233 -1.51 -3.75 16.33
CA PRO A 233 -2.55 -4.66 15.88
C PRO A 233 -2.72 -4.66 14.36
N GLU A 234 -3.32 -5.72 13.83
CA GLU A 234 -3.84 -5.77 12.47
C GLU A 234 -4.92 -4.69 12.26
N GLY A 235 -5.07 -4.18 11.05
CA GLY A 235 -6.13 -3.24 10.71
C GLY A 235 -5.72 -1.76 10.64
N ILE A 236 -4.47 -1.40 10.97
CA ILE A 236 -3.98 -0.02 10.80
C ILE A 236 -3.73 0.27 9.31
N SER A 237 -3.11 -0.67 8.60
CA SER A 237 -2.92 -0.65 7.16
C SER A 237 -3.53 -1.89 6.56
N CYS A 238 -4.51 -1.71 5.69
CA CYS A 238 -5.19 -2.81 5.00
C CYS A 238 -5.08 -2.64 3.49
N LEU A 239 -5.03 -3.76 2.79
CA LEU A 239 -4.98 -3.83 1.33
C LEU A 239 -6.13 -4.66 0.80
N ILE A 240 -6.77 -4.20 -0.28
CA ILE A 240 -7.74 -4.95 -1.06
C ILE A 240 -7.40 -4.80 -2.54
N ASN A 241 -7.25 -5.92 -3.25
CA ASN A 241 -6.98 -5.94 -4.69
C ASN A 241 -8.19 -6.48 -5.45
N GLY A 242 -8.59 -5.77 -6.48
CA GLY A 242 -9.69 -6.14 -7.33
C GLY A 242 -10.05 -5.04 -8.32
N ASP A 243 -11.06 -5.31 -9.15
CA ASP A 243 -11.66 -4.34 -10.05
C ASP A 243 -12.70 -3.47 -9.32
N TYR A 244 -13.58 -2.83 -10.07
CA TYR A 244 -14.66 -1.98 -9.54
C TYR A 244 -15.77 -2.74 -8.79
N LYS A 245 -15.72 -4.07 -8.76
CA LYS A 245 -16.74 -4.92 -8.11
C LYS A 245 -16.40 -5.27 -6.66
N VAL A 246 -15.22 -4.91 -6.21
CA VAL A 246 -14.73 -5.17 -4.83
C VAL A 246 -15.12 -4.02 -3.91
#